data_dd6e23ba53f021939f5cb6d490cfe09d
#
_entry.id   dd6e23ba53f021939f5cb6d490cfe09d
#
_cell.length_a   1.000
_cell.length_b   1.000
_cell.length_c   1.000
_cell.angle_alpha   90.00
_cell.angle_beta   90.00
_cell.angle_gamma   90.00
#
_symmetry.space_group_name_H-M   'P 1'
#
loop_
_entity.id
_entity.type
_entity.pdbx_description
1 polymer ?
#
loop_
_entity_poly.entity_id
_entity_poly.type
_entity_poly.pdbx_seq_one_letter_code
_entity_poly.pdbx_strand_id
1 'polypeptide(L)'
;MKEINKFFYITIITFFSCIAPVESKILSMGSSEAKVTVKVFSSLTCPHCANFHVAIFNNLKRDYIDKGLVKFEHHPFPLDLAALNAEVIVNCQTNNNRKFELLEEIYKKQKFWAVGSDIDKINDLIKEVGLNFDLSKEKMDSCLKDSDAQDMILEQRIEAQKKYKIESTPTIFVNEKKY
;
A
#
# COMPACT_ATOMS: atom_id res chain seq x y z
N MET A 1 -74.79 11.73 -7.49
CA MET A 1 -73.52 11.66 -8.26
C MET A 1 -72.40 11.97 -7.32
N LYS A 2 -71.64 10.92 -6.92
CA LYS A 2 -70.49 11.04 -5.95
C LYS A 2 -69.22 11.07 -6.73
N GLU A 3 -68.49 12.18 -6.63
CA GLU A 3 -67.17 12.33 -7.16
C GLU A 3 -66.18 11.58 -6.26
N ILE A 4 -65.41 10.62 -6.85
CA ILE A 4 -64.38 9.84 -6.18
C ILE A 4 -63.02 10.55 -6.41
N ASN A 5 -62.54 11.26 -5.40
CA ASN A 5 -61.20 11.85 -5.37
C ASN A 5 -60.18 10.73 -5.22
N LYS A 6 -59.43 10.40 -6.29
CA LYS A 6 -58.28 9.52 -6.24
C LYS A 6 -57.05 10.32 -5.79
N PHE A 7 -56.68 10.22 -4.53
CA PHE A 7 -55.37 10.65 -4.04
C PHE A 7 -54.29 9.70 -4.55
N PHE A 8 -53.47 10.21 -5.43
CA PHE A 8 -52.28 9.51 -5.94
C PHE A 8 -51.15 9.76 -4.96
N TYR A 9 -50.86 8.79 -4.06
CA TYR A 9 -49.70 8.80 -3.21
C TYR A 9 -48.48 8.44 -4.04
N ILE A 10 -47.63 9.43 -4.39
CA ILE A 10 -46.29 9.22 -4.95
C ILE A 10 -45.38 8.87 -3.80
N THR A 11 -45.06 7.59 -3.65
CA THR A 11 -44.04 7.10 -2.70
C THR A 11 -42.66 7.39 -3.32
N ILE A 12 -41.99 8.45 -2.86
CA ILE A 12 -40.61 8.73 -3.20
C ILE A 12 -39.74 7.73 -2.43
N ILE A 13 -39.27 6.68 -3.13
CA ILE A 13 -38.24 5.77 -2.60
C ILE A 13 -36.90 6.47 -2.74
N THR A 14 -36.44 7.10 -1.67
CA THR A 14 -35.08 7.61 -1.59
C THR A 14 -34.10 6.44 -1.49
N PHE A 15 -33.42 6.16 -2.61
CA PHE A 15 -32.33 5.19 -2.65
C PHE A 15 -31.14 5.83 -1.89
N PHE A 16 -30.99 5.50 -0.62
CA PHE A 16 -29.81 5.87 0.17
C PHE A 16 -28.68 4.94 -0.27
N SER A 17 -27.90 5.39 -1.27
CA SER A 17 -26.64 4.71 -1.62
C SER A 17 -25.70 4.77 -0.44
N CYS A 18 -25.61 3.65 0.29
CA CYS A 18 -24.61 3.45 1.32
C CYS A 18 -23.25 3.30 0.62
N ILE A 19 -22.52 4.41 0.46
CA ILE A 19 -21.10 4.38 0.05
C ILE A 19 -20.35 3.85 1.26
N ALA A 20 -20.07 2.53 1.27
CA ALA A 20 -19.16 1.95 2.23
C ALA A 20 -17.78 2.59 2.01
N PRO A 21 -17.09 3.06 3.07
CA PRO A 21 -15.74 3.53 2.92
C PRO A 21 -14.88 2.38 2.37
N VAL A 22 -14.15 2.65 1.29
CA VAL A 22 -13.13 1.71 0.79
C VAL A 22 -12.03 1.69 1.85
N GLU A 23 -12.07 0.70 2.71
CA GLU A 23 -11.01 0.46 3.67
C GLU A 23 -9.75 0.09 2.89
N SER A 24 -8.75 0.98 2.93
CA SER A 24 -7.47 0.73 2.25
C SER A 24 -6.80 -0.48 2.88
N LYS A 25 -6.76 -1.56 2.14
CA LYS A 25 -6.25 -2.83 2.64
C LYS A 25 -4.73 -2.76 2.79
N ILE A 26 -4.26 -2.73 4.05
CA ILE A 26 -2.83 -2.81 4.37
C ILE A 26 -2.22 -4.08 3.77
N LEU A 27 -1.10 -3.94 3.08
CA LEU A 27 -0.37 -5.07 2.52
C LEU A 27 0.23 -5.90 3.68
N SER A 28 -0.28 -7.12 3.85
CA SER A 28 0.10 -7.97 4.98
C SER A 28 0.46 -9.38 4.53
N MET A 29 1.36 -10.03 5.30
CA MET A 29 1.84 -11.39 5.10
C MET A 29 1.82 -12.14 6.44
N GLY A 30 1.60 -13.45 6.39
CA GLY A 30 1.52 -14.32 7.57
C GLY A 30 0.08 -14.59 8.02
N SER A 31 -0.08 -15.31 9.13
CA SER A 31 -1.38 -15.71 9.64
C SER A 31 -2.13 -14.54 10.27
N SER A 32 -3.44 -14.39 9.97
CA SER A 32 -4.33 -13.47 10.68
C SER A 32 -4.46 -13.80 12.17
N GLU A 33 -4.25 -15.07 12.54
CA GLU A 33 -4.33 -15.58 13.91
C GLU A 33 -3.02 -15.46 14.70
N ALA A 34 -1.95 -14.89 14.06
CA ALA A 34 -0.69 -14.70 14.74
C ALA A 34 -0.83 -13.74 15.94
N LYS A 35 -0.29 -14.15 17.09
CA LYS A 35 -0.34 -13.35 18.33
C LYS A 35 0.54 -12.10 18.27
N VAL A 36 1.49 -12.08 17.36
CA VAL A 36 2.43 -10.96 17.18
C VAL A 36 2.21 -10.34 15.82
N THR A 37 1.98 -9.03 15.79
CA THR A 37 1.93 -8.24 14.56
C THR A 37 3.15 -7.31 14.52
N VAL A 38 3.89 -7.37 13.41
CA VAL A 38 4.99 -6.44 13.12
C VAL A 38 4.49 -5.46 12.05
N LYS A 39 4.34 -4.20 12.45
CA LYS A 39 3.97 -3.10 11.54
C LYS A 39 5.22 -2.31 11.19
N VAL A 40 5.49 -2.12 9.91
CA VAL A 40 6.67 -1.36 9.46
C VAL A 40 6.22 -0.20 8.59
N PHE A 41 6.42 1.02 9.09
CA PHE A 41 6.18 2.26 8.35
C PHE A 41 7.44 2.60 7.57
N SER A 42 7.34 2.53 6.25
CA SER A 42 8.52 2.57 5.38
C SER A 42 8.31 3.44 4.14
N SER A 43 9.43 3.95 3.61
CA SER A 43 9.48 4.61 2.32
C SER A 43 10.39 3.83 1.36
N LEU A 44 9.94 3.68 0.11
CA LEU A 44 10.70 2.96 -0.91
C LEU A 44 11.98 3.66 -1.36
N THR A 45 12.12 4.98 -1.09
CA THR A 45 13.36 5.73 -1.31
C THR A 45 14.29 5.77 -0.10
N CYS A 46 13.83 5.31 1.09
CA CYS A 46 14.65 5.34 2.30
C CYS A 46 15.71 4.22 2.32
N PRO A 47 17.04 4.54 2.40
CA PRO A 47 18.09 3.52 2.42
C PRO A 47 18.03 2.61 3.64
N HIS A 48 17.60 3.11 4.80
CA HIS A 48 17.45 2.32 6.02
C HIS A 48 16.29 1.31 5.89
N CYS A 49 15.22 1.68 5.16
CA CYS A 49 14.13 0.76 4.85
C CYS A 49 14.60 -0.35 3.92
N ALA A 50 15.35 -0.03 2.87
CA ALA A 50 15.95 -1.03 1.99
C ALA A 50 16.88 -1.99 2.78
N ASN A 51 17.70 -1.46 3.69
CA ASN A 51 18.56 -2.30 4.53
C ASN A 51 17.76 -3.22 5.45
N PHE A 52 16.64 -2.75 6.04
CA PHE A 52 15.74 -3.59 6.82
C PHE A 52 15.22 -4.78 5.99
N HIS A 53 14.73 -4.52 4.78
CA HIS A 53 14.20 -5.55 3.90
C HIS A 53 15.28 -6.54 3.44
N VAL A 54 16.46 -6.07 3.06
CA VAL A 54 17.54 -6.94 2.56
C VAL A 54 18.18 -7.76 3.70
N ALA A 55 18.41 -7.16 4.87
CA ALA A 55 19.19 -7.80 5.94
C ALA A 55 18.34 -8.50 7.02
N ILE A 56 17.11 -8.01 7.28
CA ILE A 56 16.31 -8.45 8.43
C ILE A 56 15.05 -9.20 7.99
N PHE A 57 14.32 -8.68 7.01
CA PHE A 57 12.99 -9.20 6.64
C PHE A 57 13.03 -10.67 6.21
N ASN A 58 14.05 -11.10 5.46
CA ASN A 58 14.17 -12.50 5.03
C ASN A 58 14.27 -13.47 6.21
N ASN A 59 14.99 -13.09 7.27
CA ASN A 59 15.08 -13.89 8.49
C ASN A 59 13.75 -13.86 9.27
N LEU A 60 13.13 -12.67 9.39
CA LEU A 60 11.81 -12.52 9.99
C LEU A 60 10.77 -13.39 9.27
N LYS A 61 10.80 -13.38 7.94
CA LYS A 61 9.89 -14.20 7.12
C LYS A 61 10.09 -15.67 7.39
N ARG A 62 11.29 -16.18 7.20
CA ARG A 62 11.63 -17.62 7.35
C ARG A 62 11.38 -18.15 8.75
N ASP A 63 11.77 -17.37 9.78
CA ASP A 63 11.83 -17.88 11.15
C ASP A 63 10.52 -17.65 11.93
N TYR A 64 9.67 -16.72 11.47
CA TYR A 64 8.46 -16.34 12.21
C TYR A 64 7.20 -16.25 11.34
N ILE A 65 7.26 -15.56 10.18
CA ILE A 65 6.07 -15.34 9.37
C ILE A 65 5.60 -16.65 8.73
N ASP A 66 6.52 -17.38 8.08
CA ASP A 66 6.22 -18.64 7.42
C ASP A 66 5.80 -19.75 8.41
N LYS A 67 6.13 -19.57 9.70
CA LYS A 67 5.69 -20.46 10.79
C LYS A 67 4.36 -20.03 11.43
N GLY A 68 3.73 -18.97 10.93
CA GLY A 68 2.46 -18.46 11.45
C GLY A 68 2.57 -17.78 12.82
N LEU A 69 3.78 -17.47 13.30
CA LEU A 69 4.01 -16.84 14.61
C LEU A 69 3.84 -15.32 14.55
N VAL A 70 4.09 -14.72 13.39
CA VAL A 70 4.05 -13.27 13.14
C VAL A 70 3.17 -12.98 11.94
N LYS A 71 2.32 -11.95 12.07
CA LYS A 71 1.72 -11.21 10.97
C LYS A 71 2.57 -9.99 10.69
N PHE A 72 3.03 -9.83 9.47
CA PHE A 72 3.77 -8.66 9.01
C PHE A 72 2.84 -7.71 8.25
N GLU A 73 2.94 -6.41 8.50
CA GLU A 73 2.20 -5.35 7.81
C GLU A 73 3.16 -4.30 7.26
N HIS A 74 3.12 -4.11 5.94
CA HIS A 74 3.79 -3.00 5.30
C HIS A 74 2.86 -1.79 5.27
N HIS A 75 3.28 -0.70 5.91
CA HIS A 75 2.58 0.56 5.95
C HIS A 75 3.35 1.59 5.12
N PRO A 76 2.84 2.01 3.95
CA PRO A 76 3.52 2.98 3.10
C PRO A 76 3.62 4.34 3.80
N PHE A 77 4.83 4.89 3.78
CA PHE A 77 5.13 6.21 4.30
C PHE A 77 6.05 6.94 3.32
N PRO A 78 5.57 7.25 2.09
CA PRO A 78 6.41 7.86 1.06
C PRO A 78 6.97 9.21 1.53
N LEU A 79 8.29 9.38 1.40
CA LEU A 79 8.99 10.61 1.78
C LEU A 79 9.05 11.62 0.62
N ASP A 80 8.88 11.13 -0.61
CA ASP A 80 8.96 11.90 -1.84
C ASP A 80 8.06 11.30 -2.94
N LEU A 81 8.00 11.96 -4.09
CA LEU A 81 7.18 11.54 -5.23
C LEU A 81 7.66 10.21 -5.82
N ALA A 82 8.97 9.94 -5.82
CA ALA A 82 9.51 8.69 -6.34
C ALA A 82 9.07 7.50 -5.47
N ALA A 83 9.07 7.66 -4.14
CA ALA A 83 8.54 6.65 -3.22
C ALA A 83 7.03 6.45 -3.41
N LEU A 84 6.26 7.53 -3.61
CA LEU A 84 4.82 7.43 -3.87
C LEU A 84 4.57 6.63 -5.17
N ASN A 85 5.25 6.97 -6.25
CA ASN A 85 5.09 6.30 -7.54
C ASN A 85 5.51 4.81 -7.46
N ALA A 86 6.56 4.49 -6.71
CA ALA A 86 6.97 3.12 -6.48
C ALA A 86 5.91 2.32 -5.71
N GLU A 87 5.27 2.90 -4.69
CA GLU A 87 4.14 2.28 -3.97
C GLU A 87 2.92 2.08 -4.87
N VAL A 88 2.63 3.04 -5.76
CA VAL A 88 1.56 2.90 -6.76
C VAL A 88 1.84 1.69 -7.66
N ILE A 89 3.07 1.51 -8.14
CA ILE A 89 3.47 0.37 -8.98
C ILE A 89 3.36 -0.95 -8.20
N VAL A 90 3.77 -1.01 -6.94
CA VAL A 90 3.55 -2.18 -6.08
C VAL A 90 2.05 -2.50 -5.99
N ASN A 91 1.21 -1.50 -5.77
CA ASN A 91 -0.24 -1.67 -5.64
C ASN A 91 -0.94 -1.96 -6.97
N CYS A 92 -0.29 -1.70 -8.10
CA CYS A 92 -0.75 -2.08 -9.44
C CYS A 92 -0.85 -3.61 -9.61
N GLN A 93 -0.06 -4.37 -8.84
CA GLN A 93 -0.16 -5.83 -8.75
C GLN A 93 -1.39 -6.21 -7.92
N THR A 94 -2.17 -7.20 -8.39
CA THR A 94 -3.41 -7.63 -7.74
C THR A 94 -3.24 -8.78 -6.76
N ASN A 95 -2.23 -9.63 -6.97
CA ASN A 95 -1.94 -10.77 -6.10
C ASN A 95 -1.04 -10.34 -4.94
N ASN A 96 -1.46 -10.57 -3.70
CA ASN A 96 -0.71 -10.15 -2.50
C ASN A 96 0.71 -10.73 -2.42
N ASN A 97 0.91 -11.99 -2.79
CA ASN A 97 2.25 -12.59 -2.74
C ASN A 97 3.16 -11.90 -3.77
N ARG A 98 2.65 -11.67 -4.99
CA ARG A 98 3.38 -10.94 -6.03
C ARG A 98 3.65 -9.48 -5.67
N LYS A 99 2.74 -8.83 -4.90
CA LYS A 99 3.00 -7.50 -4.35
C LYS A 99 4.21 -7.50 -3.42
N PHE A 100 4.28 -8.47 -2.50
CA PHE A 100 5.43 -8.58 -1.60
C PHE A 100 6.72 -8.89 -2.36
N GLU A 101 6.69 -9.80 -3.31
CA GLU A 101 7.86 -10.10 -4.14
C GLU A 101 8.35 -8.85 -4.91
N LEU A 102 7.43 -8.07 -5.48
CA LEU A 102 7.74 -6.82 -6.15
C LEU A 102 8.28 -5.77 -5.18
N LEU A 103 7.65 -5.61 -4.00
CA LEU A 103 8.11 -4.72 -2.94
C LEU A 103 9.55 -5.03 -2.54
N GLU A 104 9.87 -6.30 -2.29
CA GLU A 104 11.22 -6.76 -1.94
C GLU A 104 12.23 -6.46 -3.06
N GLU A 105 11.86 -6.70 -4.32
CA GLU A 105 12.76 -6.46 -5.45
C GLU A 105 12.98 -4.95 -5.67
N ILE A 106 11.96 -4.11 -5.45
CA ILE A 106 12.08 -2.65 -5.49
C ILE A 106 13.07 -2.18 -4.41
N TYR A 107 12.98 -2.68 -3.17
CA TYR A 107 13.97 -2.37 -2.13
C TYR A 107 15.37 -2.84 -2.50
N LYS A 108 15.51 -4.07 -2.96
CA LYS A 108 16.79 -4.66 -3.35
C LYS A 108 17.48 -3.87 -4.47
N LYS A 109 16.68 -3.34 -5.41
CA LYS A 109 17.16 -2.53 -6.54
C LYS A 109 17.11 -1.02 -6.29
N GLN A 110 16.89 -0.58 -5.04
CA GLN A 110 16.74 0.84 -4.72
C GLN A 110 17.88 1.71 -5.28
N LYS A 111 19.12 1.27 -5.16
CA LYS A 111 20.30 1.99 -5.69
C LYS A 111 20.34 2.10 -7.21
N PHE A 112 19.57 1.28 -7.92
CA PHE A 112 19.45 1.31 -9.36
C PHE A 112 18.40 2.32 -9.83
N TRP A 113 17.22 2.34 -9.19
CA TRP A 113 16.11 3.15 -9.66
C TRP A 113 15.94 4.48 -8.89
N ALA A 114 16.30 4.54 -7.60
CA ALA A 114 16.14 5.75 -6.78
C ALA A 114 17.36 6.68 -6.94
N VAL A 115 17.64 7.14 -8.17
CA VAL A 115 18.81 7.93 -8.50
C VAL A 115 18.44 9.18 -9.30
N GLY A 116 19.05 10.31 -8.93
CA GLY A 116 18.81 11.60 -9.58
C GLY A 116 17.49 12.23 -9.14
N SER A 117 17.02 13.24 -9.91
CA SER A 117 15.81 14.02 -9.60
C SER A 117 14.80 14.04 -10.76
N ASP A 118 15.10 13.38 -11.87
CA ASP A 118 14.20 13.26 -13.03
C ASP A 118 13.18 12.16 -12.74
N ILE A 119 11.94 12.57 -12.44
CA ILE A 119 10.89 11.64 -12.04
C ILE A 119 10.46 10.71 -13.16
N ASP A 120 10.47 11.15 -14.40
CA ASP A 120 10.10 10.32 -15.55
C ASP A 120 11.10 9.20 -15.74
N LYS A 121 12.39 9.52 -15.65
CA LYS A 121 13.47 8.53 -15.69
C LYS A 121 13.40 7.56 -14.53
N ILE A 122 13.12 8.04 -13.31
CA ILE A 122 12.94 7.19 -12.13
C ILE A 122 11.75 6.23 -12.35
N ASN A 123 10.63 6.75 -12.85
CA ASN A 123 9.44 5.93 -13.15
C ASN A 123 9.76 4.84 -14.19
N ASP A 124 10.54 5.17 -15.22
CA ASP A 124 10.95 4.18 -16.22
C ASP A 124 11.81 3.07 -15.61
N LEU A 125 12.75 3.42 -14.74
CA LEU A 125 13.58 2.44 -14.03
C LEU A 125 12.76 1.56 -13.06
N ILE A 126 11.76 2.12 -12.37
CA ILE A 126 10.86 1.33 -11.52
C ILE A 126 10.00 0.39 -12.38
N LYS A 127 9.50 0.85 -13.53
CA LYS A 127 8.75 0.01 -14.47
C LYS A 127 9.58 -1.16 -15.00
N GLU A 128 10.88 -0.98 -15.23
CA GLU A 128 11.77 -2.09 -15.60
C GLU A 128 11.81 -3.19 -14.51
N VAL A 129 11.73 -2.81 -13.24
CA VAL A 129 11.59 -3.79 -12.15
C VAL A 129 10.23 -4.49 -12.24
N GLY A 130 9.15 -3.74 -12.44
CA GLY A 130 7.78 -4.24 -12.51
C GLY A 130 7.52 -5.25 -13.65
N LEU A 131 8.24 -5.12 -14.78
CA LEU A 131 8.12 -6.06 -15.91
C LEU A 131 8.38 -7.52 -15.52
N ASN A 132 9.20 -7.79 -14.51
CA ASN A 132 9.49 -9.14 -14.03
C ASN A 132 8.38 -9.71 -13.12
N PHE A 133 7.31 -8.93 -12.90
CA PHE A 133 6.20 -9.27 -11.99
C PHE A 133 4.84 -9.24 -12.69
N ASP A 134 4.81 -9.61 -13.96
CA ASP A 134 3.60 -9.70 -14.79
C ASP A 134 2.85 -8.35 -14.96
N LEU A 135 3.57 -7.23 -14.85
CA LEU A 135 3.04 -5.90 -15.11
C LEU A 135 3.55 -5.38 -16.45
N SER A 136 2.64 -5.06 -17.39
CA SER A 136 3.05 -4.38 -18.63
C SER A 136 3.34 -2.90 -18.38
N LYS A 137 4.12 -2.26 -19.27
CA LYS A 137 4.40 -0.81 -19.20
C LYS A 137 3.10 0.00 -19.23
N GLU A 138 2.19 -0.34 -20.12
CA GLU A 138 0.89 0.33 -20.29
C GLU A 138 0.05 0.23 -19.01
N LYS A 139 0.07 -0.93 -18.34
CA LYS A 139 -0.64 -1.13 -17.08
C LYS A 139 -0.05 -0.25 -15.98
N MET A 140 1.29 -0.21 -15.86
CA MET A 140 1.98 0.63 -14.86
C MET A 140 1.78 2.12 -15.15
N ASP A 141 1.81 2.55 -16.42
CA ASP A 141 1.50 3.93 -16.81
C ASP A 141 0.06 4.32 -16.47
N SER A 142 -0.90 3.40 -16.63
CA SER A 142 -2.29 3.61 -16.20
C SER A 142 -2.38 3.75 -14.68
N CYS A 143 -1.69 2.90 -13.90
CA CYS A 143 -1.68 2.98 -12.45
C CYS A 143 -1.05 4.29 -11.94
N LEU A 144 0.04 4.75 -12.56
CA LEU A 144 0.69 6.01 -12.19
C LEU A 144 -0.16 7.25 -12.47
N LYS A 145 -1.14 7.16 -13.38
CA LYS A 145 -2.10 8.23 -13.68
C LYS A 145 -3.37 8.16 -12.83
N ASP A 146 -3.52 7.11 -12.05
CA ASP A 146 -4.68 6.89 -11.17
C ASP A 146 -4.51 7.72 -9.89
N SER A 147 -5.23 8.85 -9.81
CA SER A 147 -5.21 9.73 -8.64
C SER A 147 -5.76 9.06 -7.39
N ASP A 148 -6.76 8.17 -7.52
CA ASP A 148 -7.36 7.49 -6.37
C ASP A 148 -6.35 6.54 -5.73
N ALA A 149 -5.51 5.87 -6.54
CA ALA A 149 -4.43 5.03 -6.05
C ALA A 149 -3.35 5.83 -5.30
N GLN A 150 -3.03 7.04 -5.77
CA GLN A 150 -2.10 7.94 -5.10
C GLN A 150 -2.68 8.47 -3.79
N ASP A 151 -3.92 8.94 -3.82
CA ASP A 151 -4.62 9.48 -2.66
C ASP A 151 -4.75 8.45 -1.54
N MET A 152 -5.07 7.20 -1.87
CA MET A 152 -5.13 6.10 -0.90
C MET A 152 -3.80 5.89 -0.15
N ILE A 153 -2.66 5.98 -0.84
CA ILE A 153 -1.33 5.87 -0.22
C ILE A 153 -1.03 7.09 0.66
N LEU A 154 -1.38 8.28 0.20
CA LEU A 154 -1.19 9.52 0.95
C LEU A 154 -2.07 9.57 2.21
N GLU A 155 -3.30 9.07 2.13
CA GLU A 155 -4.19 8.94 3.29
C GLU A 155 -3.61 8.00 4.34
N GLN A 156 -3.04 6.86 3.94
CA GLN A 156 -2.34 5.95 4.85
C GLN A 156 -1.16 6.63 5.54
N ARG A 157 -0.38 7.43 4.83
CA ARG A 157 0.70 8.24 5.40
C ARG A 157 0.17 9.24 6.43
N ILE A 158 -0.92 9.96 6.10
CA ILE A 158 -1.56 10.94 7.00
C ILE A 158 -2.09 10.24 8.26
N GLU A 159 -2.72 9.08 8.11
CA GLU A 159 -3.19 8.27 9.23
C GLU A 159 -2.02 7.83 10.12
N ALA A 160 -0.92 7.35 9.52
CA ALA A 160 0.28 6.97 10.24
C ALA A 160 0.85 8.13 11.08
N GLN A 161 0.91 9.34 10.52
CA GLN A 161 1.34 10.53 11.26
C GLN A 161 0.40 10.86 12.42
N LYS A 162 -0.92 10.82 12.19
CA LYS A 162 -1.92 11.19 13.20
C LYS A 162 -2.02 10.17 14.32
N LYS A 163 -2.12 8.88 13.96
CA LYS A 163 -2.39 7.79 14.92
C LYS A 163 -1.14 7.28 15.62
N TYR A 164 -0.07 7.04 14.84
CA TYR A 164 1.15 6.40 15.34
C TYR A 164 2.29 7.39 15.58
N LYS A 165 2.09 8.68 15.28
CA LYS A 165 3.10 9.75 15.43
C LYS A 165 4.41 9.37 14.71
N ILE A 166 4.27 8.91 13.46
CA ILE A 166 5.43 8.55 12.63
C ILE A 166 6.09 9.82 12.12
N GLU A 167 7.39 9.94 12.38
CA GLU A 167 8.23 11.09 12.00
C GLU A 167 9.43 10.68 11.15
N SER A 168 9.77 9.40 11.14
CA SER A 168 10.92 8.85 10.40
C SER A 168 10.66 7.43 9.91
N THR A 169 11.47 7.00 8.93
CA THR A 169 11.40 5.65 8.37
C THR A 169 12.78 4.94 8.44
N PRO A 170 12.82 3.64 8.65
CA PRO A 170 11.69 2.81 9.06
C PRO A 170 11.29 3.09 10.51
N THR A 171 10.00 3.08 10.81
CA THR A 171 9.50 2.98 12.18
C THR A 171 8.80 1.63 12.33
N ILE A 172 9.14 0.90 13.38
CA ILE A 172 8.69 -0.48 13.59
C ILE A 172 7.86 -0.54 14.88
N PHE A 173 6.70 -1.19 14.79
CA PHE A 173 5.91 -1.58 15.94
C PHE A 173 5.85 -3.10 16.01
N VAL A 174 6.02 -3.63 17.22
CA VAL A 174 5.69 -5.02 17.53
C VAL A 174 4.47 -4.98 18.45
N ASN A 175 3.34 -5.45 17.93
CA ASN A 175 2.02 -5.15 18.46
C ASN A 175 1.83 -3.62 18.55
N GLU A 176 1.57 -3.09 19.74
CA GLU A 176 1.38 -1.64 19.93
C GLU A 176 2.64 -0.91 20.46
N LYS A 177 3.77 -1.62 20.60
CA LYS A 177 5.02 -1.04 21.13
C LYS A 177 5.93 -0.61 19.99
N LYS A 178 6.32 0.66 19.97
CA LYS A 178 7.29 1.26 19.05
C LYS A 178 8.73 0.90 19.45
N TYR A 179 9.57 0.60 18.44
CA TYR A 179 11.00 0.26 18.58
C TYR A 179 11.87 1.17 17.72
#